data_d144f0d28a10326fb186844623b248ad
#
_entry.id   d144f0d28a10326fb186844623b248ad
#
_cell.length_a   1.000
_cell.length_b   1.000
_cell.length_c   1.000
_cell.angle_alpha   90.00
_cell.angle_beta   90.00
_cell.angle_gamma   90.00
#
_symmetry.space_group_name_H-M   'P 1'
#
loop_
_entity.id
_entity.type
_entity.pdbx_description
1 polymer ?
#
loop_
_entity_poly.entity_id
_entity_poly.type
_entity_poly.pdbx_seq_one_letter_code
_entity_poly.pdbx_strand_id
1 'polypeptide(L)'
;MAYKRAMGFSRKIACVSLLAVGVCAIAIAADFEWSWRSQEVIGRNDSSVGNTSKLTEPDRAALIAVIVLRLQKPMSDQGYSDDRIREVASTTRVRFVDPGGEGKPLVFATSLGLEGGCDALVNCPFWIFRHGEDGYVSLLDTVASSYTIQPTNTNGFSDIVIARHLSASESRLTVYNYAEGKYVDAGCYTATWTAAKDKDSDTPDPAISPCKEEEKK
;
A
#
# COMPACT_ATOMS: atom_id res chain seq x y z
N MET A 1 70.40 0.17 34.29
CA MET A 1 69.54 1.20 34.85
C MET A 1 68.15 0.99 34.27
N ALA A 2 67.29 0.33 34.95
CA ALA A 2 66.07 0.72 35.63
C ALA A 2 65.16 1.66 34.81
N TYR A 3 63.97 1.24 34.41
CA TYR A 3 62.75 1.47 35.16
C TYR A 3 61.55 0.67 34.61
N LYS A 4 60.95 -0.12 35.44
CA LYS A 4 59.60 -0.68 35.31
C LYS A 4 58.58 0.45 35.43
N ARG A 5 57.46 0.38 34.67
CA ARG A 5 56.16 0.80 35.17
C ARG A 5 55.05 0.03 34.48
N ALA A 6 54.45 -0.84 35.21
CA ALA A 6 53.13 -1.39 34.99
C ALA A 6 52.09 -0.32 35.27
N MET A 7 51.09 -0.21 34.43
CA MET A 7 49.84 0.43 34.81
C MET A 7 48.67 -0.36 34.25
N GLY A 8 47.87 -0.80 35.21
CA GLY A 8 46.69 -1.61 35.03
C GLY A 8 45.61 -0.87 34.23
N PHE A 9 45.03 -1.54 33.31
CA PHE A 9 43.85 -1.05 32.61
C PHE A 9 42.61 -1.55 33.30
N SER A 10 41.94 -0.63 33.91
CA SER A 10 40.71 -0.74 34.65
C SER A 10 39.59 -1.35 33.81
N ARG A 11 39.05 -2.46 34.33
CA ARG A 11 37.77 -3.03 33.93
C ARG A 11 36.63 -2.09 34.34
N LYS A 12 36.20 -1.21 33.45
CA LYS A 12 34.92 -0.47 33.57
C LYS A 12 34.42 -0.01 32.21
N ILE A 13 34.10 -0.89 31.29
CA ILE A 13 33.19 -0.62 30.19
C ILE A 13 32.58 -1.95 29.79
N ALA A 14 31.54 -2.35 30.47
CA ALA A 14 30.71 -3.47 30.05
C ALA A 14 29.34 -3.44 30.78
N CYS A 15 28.66 -2.31 30.79
CA CYS A 15 27.29 -2.26 31.33
C CYS A 15 26.42 -1.14 30.74
N VAL A 16 26.68 -0.66 29.51
CA VAL A 16 25.82 0.38 28.90
C VAL A 16 25.14 -0.09 27.60
N SER A 17 25.45 -1.27 27.08
CA SER A 17 24.94 -1.73 25.79
C SER A 17 23.66 -2.58 25.84
N LEU A 18 23.04 -2.80 27.00
CA LEU A 18 21.85 -3.66 27.13
C LEU A 18 20.53 -2.92 27.43
N LEU A 19 20.55 -1.60 27.52
CA LEU A 19 19.35 -0.79 27.76
C LEU A 19 18.82 -0.04 26.53
N ALA A 20 19.51 -0.11 25.39
CA ALA A 20 19.12 0.61 24.16
C ALA A 20 18.19 -0.22 23.23
N VAL A 21 18.00 -1.52 23.44
CA VAL A 21 17.18 -2.38 22.57
C VAL A 21 15.71 -2.47 23.02
N GLY A 22 15.40 -2.05 24.25
CA GLY A 22 14.05 -2.16 24.80
C GLY A 22 13.13 -0.95 24.57
N VAL A 23 13.62 0.15 23.99
CA VAL A 23 12.84 1.40 23.90
C VAL A 23 12.31 1.66 22.48
N CYS A 24 12.80 0.98 21.44
CA CYS A 24 12.34 1.18 20.06
C CYS A 24 10.96 0.59 19.72
N ALA A 25 10.38 -0.25 20.56
CA ALA A 25 9.11 -0.92 20.25
C ALA A 25 7.85 -0.14 20.67
N ILE A 26 7.99 0.97 21.41
CA ILE A 26 6.81 1.72 21.93
C ILE A 26 6.53 3.02 21.16
N ALA A 27 7.45 3.47 20.31
CA ALA A 27 7.32 4.77 19.62
C ALA A 27 6.49 4.75 18.32
N ILE A 28 6.12 3.57 17.79
CA ILE A 28 5.45 3.48 16.48
C ILE A 28 3.93 3.67 16.59
N ALA A 29 3.34 3.59 17.77
CA ALA A 29 1.89 3.72 17.94
C ALA A 29 1.42 5.19 18.10
N ALA A 30 2.32 6.15 18.26
CA ALA A 30 1.98 7.53 18.61
C ALA A 30 1.74 8.46 17.41
N ASP A 31 2.20 8.10 16.20
CA ASP A 31 2.21 9.01 15.05
C ASP A 31 1.43 8.48 13.81
N PHE A 32 0.56 7.47 13.96
CA PHE A 32 -0.28 7.06 12.85
C PHE A 32 -1.49 8.00 12.75
N GLU A 33 -1.35 9.02 11.92
CA GLU A 33 -2.45 9.90 11.53
C GLU A 33 -3.04 9.44 10.19
N TRP A 34 -4.30 9.13 10.20
CA TRP A 34 -5.07 8.84 9.00
C TRP A 34 -6.39 9.60 9.02
N SER A 35 -6.70 10.25 7.90
CA SER A 35 -7.98 10.93 7.70
C SER A 35 -8.74 10.27 6.56
N TRP A 36 -9.93 9.78 6.82
CA TRP A 36 -10.81 9.23 5.80
C TRP A 36 -11.19 10.27 4.73
N ARG A 37 -11.12 11.57 5.05
CA ARG A 37 -11.40 12.68 4.11
C ARG A 37 -10.28 12.88 3.09
N SER A 38 -9.06 12.42 3.38
CA SER A 38 -7.91 12.49 2.47
C SER A 38 -7.74 11.25 1.62
N GLN A 39 -8.60 10.24 1.78
CA GLN A 39 -8.48 9.01 0.98
C GLN A 39 -8.96 9.22 -0.46
N GLU A 40 -8.27 8.58 -1.36
CA GLU A 40 -8.61 8.49 -2.77
C GLU A 40 -9.37 7.18 -3.02
N VAL A 41 -10.63 7.31 -3.44
CA VAL A 41 -11.44 6.15 -3.84
C VAL A 41 -10.86 5.59 -5.13
N ILE A 42 -10.55 4.28 -5.15
CA ILE A 42 -9.94 3.63 -6.30
C ILE A 42 -10.85 3.72 -7.55
N GLY A 43 -10.23 3.96 -8.69
CA GLY A 43 -10.92 4.06 -9.98
C GLY A 43 -11.79 5.30 -10.18
N ARG A 44 -11.98 6.12 -9.14
CA ARG A 44 -12.71 7.40 -9.26
C ARG A 44 -11.82 8.43 -9.94
N ASN A 45 -12.31 9.01 -11.04
CA ASN A 45 -11.58 9.98 -11.86
C ASN A 45 -10.31 9.44 -12.53
N ASP A 46 -10.11 8.12 -12.58
CA ASP A 46 -8.98 7.48 -13.23
C ASP A 46 -9.29 7.20 -14.70
N SER A 47 -8.27 7.20 -15.55
CA SER A 47 -8.40 6.81 -16.96
C SER A 47 -8.25 5.30 -17.10
N SER A 48 -8.88 4.68 -18.12
CA SER A 48 -8.56 3.29 -18.46
C SER A 48 -7.17 3.19 -19.10
N VAL A 49 -6.48 2.08 -18.92
CA VAL A 49 -5.18 1.81 -19.57
C VAL A 49 -5.30 1.98 -21.08
N GLY A 50 -6.37 1.44 -21.68
CA GLY A 50 -6.62 1.52 -23.11
C GLY A 50 -6.76 2.94 -23.65
N ASN A 51 -7.21 3.91 -22.86
CA ASN A 51 -7.59 5.24 -23.32
C ASN A 51 -6.75 6.39 -22.76
N THR A 52 -5.81 6.12 -21.84
CA THR A 52 -4.97 7.20 -21.28
C THR A 52 -3.97 7.72 -22.32
N SER A 53 -3.86 9.04 -22.46
CA SER A 53 -2.84 9.69 -23.29
C SER A 53 -1.46 9.76 -22.64
N LYS A 54 -1.33 9.35 -21.36
CA LYS A 54 -0.07 9.39 -20.61
C LYS A 54 0.86 8.21 -20.94
N LEU A 55 0.39 7.22 -21.69
CA LEU A 55 1.18 6.05 -22.10
C LEU A 55 1.46 6.10 -23.59
N THR A 56 2.68 5.81 -23.98
CA THR A 56 3.02 5.44 -25.35
C THR A 56 2.39 4.09 -25.70
N GLU A 57 2.24 3.76 -26.98
CA GLU A 57 1.67 2.46 -27.37
C GLU A 57 2.48 1.25 -26.84
N PRO A 58 3.83 1.25 -26.90
CA PRO A 58 4.61 0.19 -26.26
C PRO A 58 4.41 0.08 -24.75
N ASP A 59 4.37 1.23 -24.03
CA ASP A 59 4.14 1.25 -22.58
C ASP A 59 2.75 0.73 -22.22
N ARG A 60 1.75 1.08 -23.02
CA ARG A 60 0.37 0.59 -22.91
C ARG A 60 0.30 -0.93 -23.05
N ALA A 61 0.91 -1.46 -24.09
CA ALA A 61 0.94 -2.90 -24.34
C ALA A 61 1.66 -3.64 -23.21
N ALA A 62 2.80 -3.11 -22.72
CA ALA A 62 3.54 -3.67 -21.60
C ALA A 62 2.74 -3.66 -20.29
N LEU A 63 2.02 -2.56 -20.00
CA LEU A 63 1.17 -2.46 -18.81
C LEU A 63 -0.04 -3.41 -18.88
N ILE A 64 -0.69 -3.51 -20.04
CA ILE A 64 -1.78 -4.49 -20.25
C ILE A 64 -1.26 -5.91 -20.04
N ALA A 65 -0.08 -6.25 -20.57
CA ALA A 65 0.49 -7.59 -20.41
C ALA A 65 0.72 -7.97 -18.95
N VAL A 66 1.27 -7.07 -18.12
CA VAL A 66 1.48 -7.36 -16.70
C VAL A 66 0.17 -7.47 -15.93
N ILE A 67 -0.86 -6.68 -16.28
CA ILE A 67 -2.20 -6.76 -15.67
C ILE A 67 -2.87 -8.09 -16.06
N VAL A 68 -2.78 -8.52 -17.34
CA VAL A 68 -3.27 -9.83 -17.78
C VAL A 68 -2.69 -10.94 -16.92
N LEU A 69 -1.37 -10.94 -16.66
CA LEU A 69 -0.74 -11.94 -15.81
C LEU A 69 -1.33 -11.98 -14.38
N ARG A 70 -1.78 -10.83 -13.85
CA ARG A 70 -2.43 -10.76 -12.52
C ARG A 70 -3.87 -11.27 -12.55
N LEU A 71 -4.59 -11.02 -13.63
CA LEU A 71 -5.98 -11.43 -13.81
C LEU A 71 -6.12 -12.87 -14.31
N GLN A 72 -5.09 -13.43 -14.97
CA GLN A 72 -5.15 -14.73 -15.66
C GLN A 72 -5.70 -15.84 -14.76
N LYS A 73 -5.04 -16.09 -13.63
CA LYS A 73 -5.46 -17.20 -12.76
C LYS A 73 -6.86 -16.98 -12.15
N PRO A 74 -7.17 -15.85 -11.47
CA PRO A 74 -8.47 -15.67 -10.83
C PRO A 74 -9.64 -15.65 -11.82
N MET A 75 -9.46 -15.15 -13.03
CA MET A 75 -10.51 -15.13 -14.05
C MET A 75 -10.63 -16.46 -14.77
N SER A 76 -9.53 -17.15 -15.09
CA SER A 76 -9.58 -18.48 -15.71
C SER A 76 -10.24 -19.50 -14.78
N ASP A 77 -9.97 -19.43 -13.47
CA ASP A 77 -10.63 -20.29 -12.46
C ASP A 77 -12.17 -20.05 -12.43
N GLN A 78 -12.64 -18.90 -12.87
CA GLN A 78 -14.07 -18.56 -13.04
C GLN A 78 -14.61 -18.87 -14.45
N GLY A 79 -13.77 -19.41 -15.35
CA GLY A 79 -14.18 -19.82 -16.69
C GLY A 79 -14.14 -18.72 -17.75
N TYR A 80 -13.51 -17.57 -17.48
CA TYR A 80 -13.35 -16.51 -18.49
C TYR A 80 -12.30 -16.89 -19.53
N SER A 81 -12.55 -16.49 -20.79
CA SER A 81 -11.60 -16.67 -21.90
C SER A 81 -10.45 -15.66 -21.83
N ASP A 82 -9.32 -16.01 -22.47
CA ASP A 82 -8.15 -15.11 -22.59
C ASP A 82 -8.51 -13.76 -23.23
N ASP A 83 -9.40 -13.74 -24.21
CA ASP A 83 -9.84 -12.49 -24.85
C ASP A 83 -10.61 -11.61 -23.85
N ARG A 84 -11.46 -12.21 -23.02
CA ARG A 84 -12.17 -11.47 -21.97
C ARG A 84 -11.21 -10.92 -20.91
N ILE A 85 -10.20 -11.71 -20.52
CA ILE A 85 -9.16 -11.27 -19.58
C ILE A 85 -8.39 -10.06 -20.14
N ARG A 86 -8.03 -10.08 -21.42
CA ARG A 86 -7.38 -8.94 -22.09
C ARG A 86 -8.29 -7.70 -22.16
N GLU A 87 -9.56 -7.89 -22.44
CA GLU A 87 -10.55 -6.81 -22.44
C GLU A 87 -10.65 -6.16 -21.06
N VAL A 88 -10.79 -6.94 -19.97
CA VAL A 88 -10.81 -6.44 -18.59
C VAL A 88 -9.50 -5.72 -18.27
N ALA A 89 -8.35 -6.28 -18.64
CA ALA A 89 -7.06 -5.63 -18.44
C ALA A 89 -6.97 -4.27 -19.15
N SER A 90 -7.51 -4.13 -20.38
CA SER A 90 -7.51 -2.87 -21.12
C SER A 90 -8.42 -1.79 -20.51
N THR A 91 -9.48 -2.21 -19.81
CA THR A 91 -10.41 -1.31 -19.10
C THR A 91 -9.99 -1.00 -17.67
N THR A 92 -8.95 -1.66 -17.15
CA THR A 92 -8.36 -1.39 -15.83
C THR A 92 -8.07 0.11 -15.68
N ARG A 93 -8.46 0.66 -14.55
CA ARG A 93 -8.28 2.08 -14.23
C ARG A 93 -6.86 2.34 -13.74
N VAL A 94 -6.28 3.45 -14.22
CA VAL A 94 -4.91 3.83 -13.85
C VAL A 94 -4.80 5.29 -13.47
N ARG A 95 -3.98 5.53 -12.47
CA ARG A 95 -3.54 6.86 -12.03
C ARG A 95 -2.03 6.88 -11.97
N PHE A 96 -1.44 7.97 -12.46
CA PHE A 96 0.00 8.22 -12.38
C PHE A 96 0.26 9.09 -11.16
N VAL A 97 1.06 8.57 -10.25
CA VAL A 97 1.37 9.18 -8.95
C VAL A 97 2.86 9.45 -8.88
N ASP A 98 3.22 10.68 -8.53
CA ASP A 98 4.62 11.02 -8.24
C ASP A 98 5.02 10.34 -6.91
N PRO A 99 6.06 9.50 -6.90
CA PRO A 99 6.50 8.82 -5.69
C PRO A 99 7.18 9.74 -4.66
N GLY A 100 7.36 11.03 -4.98
CA GLY A 100 8.04 11.98 -4.09
C GLY A 100 9.56 12.00 -4.19
N GLY A 101 10.16 11.33 -5.17
CA GLY A 101 11.60 11.28 -5.42
C GLY A 101 11.97 11.50 -6.88
N GLU A 102 13.26 11.40 -7.21
CA GLU A 102 13.72 11.41 -8.59
C GLU A 102 13.32 10.10 -9.29
N GLY A 103 12.35 10.14 -10.20
CA GLY A 103 11.96 8.95 -10.92
C GLY A 103 10.75 9.13 -11.82
N LYS A 104 10.44 8.08 -12.60
CA LYS A 104 9.20 8.01 -13.36
C LYS A 104 8.02 7.82 -12.40
N PRO A 105 6.83 8.39 -12.73
CA PRO A 105 5.64 8.20 -11.91
C PRO A 105 5.33 6.72 -11.68
N LEU A 106 4.83 6.40 -10.50
CA LEU A 106 4.22 5.11 -10.22
C LEU A 106 2.85 5.03 -10.93
N VAL A 107 2.48 3.83 -11.34
CA VAL A 107 1.16 3.55 -11.91
C VAL A 107 0.34 2.81 -10.86
N PHE A 108 -0.65 3.47 -10.31
CA PHE A 108 -1.66 2.86 -9.45
C PHE A 108 -2.76 2.33 -10.36
N ALA A 109 -3.03 1.04 -10.30
CA ALA A 109 -3.97 0.35 -11.19
C ALA A 109 -5.01 -0.43 -10.39
N THR A 110 -6.27 -0.40 -10.84
CA THR A 110 -7.35 -1.18 -10.25
C THR A 110 -8.28 -1.74 -11.32
N SER A 111 -8.65 -3.00 -11.18
CA SER A 111 -9.67 -3.61 -12.01
C SER A 111 -11.01 -3.52 -11.31
N LEU A 112 -12.00 -2.88 -11.95
CA LEU A 112 -13.31 -2.58 -11.36
C LEU A 112 -14.36 -3.63 -11.75
N GLY A 113 -15.41 -3.70 -10.91
CA GLY A 113 -16.56 -4.58 -11.11
C GLY A 113 -16.29 -6.02 -10.71
N LEU A 114 -17.35 -6.83 -10.68
CA LEU A 114 -17.26 -8.23 -10.25
C LEU A 114 -16.36 -9.06 -11.17
N GLU A 115 -16.44 -8.87 -12.48
CA GLU A 115 -15.54 -9.52 -13.45
C GLU A 115 -14.07 -9.10 -13.27
N GLY A 116 -13.84 -7.86 -12.84
CA GLY A 116 -12.52 -7.37 -12.48
C GLY A 116 -11.99 -7.87 -11.13
N GLY A 117 -12.76 -8.69 -10.41
CA GLY A 117 -12.38 -9.31 -9.14
C GLY A 117 -12.71 -8.48 -7.89
N CYS A 118 -13.58 -7.46 -8.00
CA CYS A 118 -14.09 -6.78 -6.80
C CYS A 118 -15.02 -7.74 -6.02
N ASP A 119 -14.93 -7.68 -4.68
CA ASP A 119 -15.88 -8.36 -3.80
C ASP A 119 -17.19 -7.58 -3.60
N ALA A 120 -18.13 -8.17 -2.85
CA ALA A 120 -19.42 -7.56 -2.56
C ALA A 120 -19.32 -6.27 -1.71
N LEU A 121 -18.19 -6.02 -1.06
CA LEU A 121 -17.90 -4.80 -0.29
C LEU A 121 -17.15 -3.75 -1.14
N VAL A 122 -17.05 -3.99 -2.46
CA VAL A 122 -16.35 -3.11 -3.40
C VAL A 122 -14.85 -2.98 -3.09
N ASN A 123 -14.25 -4.01 -2.49
CA ASN A 123 -12.81 -4.12 -2.46
C ASN A 123 -12.35 -4.75 -3.78
N CYS A 124 -11.54 -4.03 -4.52
CA CYS A 124 -11.11 -4.43 -5.86
C CYS A 124 -9.61 -4.74 -5.88
N PRO A 125 -9.14 -5.59 -6.82
CA PRO A 125 -7.71 -5.76 -7.05
C PRO A 125 -7.04 -4.41 -7.28
N PHE A 126 -5.94 -4.19 -6.58
CA PHE A 126 -5.19 -2.95 -6.61
C PHE A 126 -3.70 -3.25 -6.70
N TRP A 127 -3.05 -2.63 -7.67
CA TRP A 127 -1.64 -2.82 -7.95
C TRP A 127 -0.91 -1.48 -8.01
N ILE A 128 0.35 -1.50 -7.61
CA ILE A 128 1.28 -0.41 -7.87
C ILE A 128 2.39 -0.94 -8.74
N PHE A 129 2.59 -0.30 -9.89
CA PHE A 129 3.65 -0.64 -10.83
C PHE A 129 4.65 0.50 -10.96
N ARG A 130 5.91 0.13 -11.21
CA ARG A 130 6.99 1.02 -11.62
C ARG A 130 7.45 0.63 -13.02
N HIS A 131 7.66 1.62 -13.88
CA HIS A 131 8.29 1.37 -15.17
C HIS A 131 9.78 1.09 -14.97
N GLY A 132 10.25 -0.10 -15.38
CA GLY A 132 11.64 -0.53 -15.41
C GLY A 132 12.21 -0.53 -16.83
N GLU A 133 13.41 -1.07 -16.99
CA GLU A 133 14.06 -1.22 -18.30
C GLU A 133 13.31 -2.21 -19.21
N ASP A 134 12.82 -3.30 -18.64
CA ASP A 134 12.14 -4.39 -19.35
C ASP A 134 10.59 -4.28 -19.28
N GLY A 135 10.03 -3.10 -18.98
CA GLY A 135 8.59 -2.88 -18.83
C GLY A 135 8.17 -2.58 -17.39
N TYR A 136 6.99 -3.05 -16.99
CA TYR A 136 6.44 -2.73 -15.67
C TYR A 136 6.74 -3.80 -14.62
N VAL A 137 7.23 -3.37 -13.46
CA VAL A 137 7.47 -4.21 -12.29
C VAL A 137 6.42 -3.91 -11.22
N SER A 138 5.80 -4.96 -10.65
CA SER A 138 4.85 -4.82 -9.55
C SER A 138 5.58 -4.52 -8.25
N LEU A 139 5.19 -3.41 -7.61
CA LEU A 139 5.69 -3.01 -6.29
C LEU A 139 4.71 -3.38 -5.18
N LEU A 140 3.42 -3.48 -5.49
CA LEU A 140 2.35 -3.91 -4.58
C LEU A 140 1.29 -4.68 -5.36
N ASP A 141 0.75 -5.72 -4.73
CA ASP A 141 -0.39 -6.50 -5.21
C ASP A 141 -1.29 -6.77 -4.00
N THR A 142 -2.48 -6.19 -4.00
CA THR A 142 -3.41 -6.26 -2.86
C THR A 142 -4.85 -6.03 -3.33
N VAL A 143 -5.79 -5.97 -2.40
CA VAL A 143 -7.15 -5.50 -2.63
C VAL A 143 -7.42 -4.23 -1.83
N ALA A 144 -8.19 -3.32 -2.41
CA ALA A 144 -8.46 -2.02 -1.81
C ALA A 144 -9.87 -1.52 -2.15
N SER A 145 -10.44 -0.69 -1.29
CA SER A 145 -11.56 0.21 -1.60
C SER A 145 -11.08 1.64 -1.82
N SER A 146 -10.01 2.02 -1.14
CA SER A 146 -9.38 3.34 -1.24
C SER A 146 -7.93 3.29 -0.77
N TYR A 147 -7.20 4.37 -1.03
CA TYR A 147 -5.83 4.54 -0.53
C TYR A 147 -5.58 5.99 -0.10
N THR A 148 -4.55 6.19 0.71
CA THR A 148 -4.03 7.51 1.08
C THR A 148 -2.53 7.51 0.93
N ILE A 149 -1.98 8.50 0.23
CA ILE A 149 -0.54 8.74 0.17
C ILE A 149 -0.18 9.57 1.40
N GLN A 150 0.73 9.05 2.22
CA GLN A 150 1.16 9.71 3.44
C GLN A 150 2.19 10.80 3.15
N PRO A 151 2.28 11.84 3.99
CA PRO A 151 3.36 12.83 3.91
C PRO A 151 4.71 12.24 4.32
N THR A 152 4.72 11.13 5.04
CA THR A 152 5.94 10.37 5.38
C THR A 152 6.47 9.62 4.16
N ASN A 153 7.76 9.38 4.17
CA ASN A 153 8.38 8.63 3.09
C ASN A 153 9.46 7.67 3.66
N THR A 154 9.58 6.50 3.03
CA THR A 154 10.56 5.49 3.38
C THR A 154 11.37 5.14 2.14
N ASN A 155 12.70 5.25 2.23
CA ASN A 155 13.63 4.98 1.13
C ASN A 155 13.32 5.75 -0.17
N GLY A 156 12.85 7.02 -0.04
CA GLY A 156 12.57 7.90 -1.16
C GLY A 156 11.20 7.72 -1.82
N PHE A 157 10.33 6.88 -1.25
CA PHE A 157 8.96 6.67 -1.69
C PHE A 157 7.97 7.04 -0.59
N SER A 158 6.88 7.71 -0.93
CA SER A 158 5.81 8.01 0.02
C SER A 158 5.21 6.72 0.60
N ASP A 159 4.99 6.72 1.90
CA ASP A 159 4.26 5.65 2.56
C ASP A 159 2.79 5.68 2.14
N ILE A 160 2.13 4.53 2.12
CA ILE A 160 0.78 4.40 1.60
C ILE A 160 -0.08 3.67 2.62
N VAL A 161 -1.28 4.19 2.87
CA VAL A 161 -2.31 3.47 3.62
C VAL A 161 -3.33 2.93 2.62
N ILE A 162 -3.54 1.64 2.64
CA ILE A 162 -4.58 0.96 1.86
C ILE A 162 -5.76 0.68 2.79
N ALA A 163 -6.95 1.15 2.41
CA ALA A 163 -8.18 0.82 3.11
C ALA A 163 -8.94 -0.28 2.36
N ARG A 164 -9.48 -1.21 3.14
CA ARG A 164 -10.34 -2.30 2.68
C ARG A 164 -11.56 -2.38 3.58
N HIS A 165 -12.75 -2.35 3.01
CA HIS A 165 -13.99 -2.53 3.76
C HIS A 165 -14.08 -3.95 4.34
N LEU A 166 -14.35 -4.04 5.64
CA LEU A 166 -14.68 -5.29 6.33
C LEU A 166 -16.19 -5.43 6.50
N SER A 167 -16.89 -4.29 6.64
CA SER A 167 -18.34 -4.18 6.74
C SER A 167 -18.79 -2.78 6.31
N ALA A 168 -20.07 -2.48 6.45
CA ALA A 168 -20.60 -1.13 6.21
C ALA A 168 -20.07 -0.06 7.20
N SER A 169 -19.56 -0.47 8.37
CA SER A 169 -19.08 0.41 9.42
C SER A 169 -17.62 0.19 9.81
N GLU A 170 -16.92 -0.72 9.15
CA GLU A 170 -15.55 -1.04 9.49
C GLU A 170 -14.68 -1.15 8.25
N SER A 171 -13.48 -0.59 8.35
CA SER A 171 -12.42 -0.77 7.34
C SER A 171 -11.11 -1.15 7.99
N ARG A 172 -10.40 -2.09 7.36
CA ARG A 172 -9.00 -2.37 7.67
C ARG A 172 -8.12 -1.38 6.94
N LEU A 173 -7.16 -0.82 7.67
CA LEU A 173 -6.14 0.08 7.16
C LEU A 173 -4.79 -0.62 7.26
N THR A 174 -4.16 -0.89 6.13
CA THR A 174 -2.80 -1.44 6.10
C THR A 174 -1.83 -0.35 5.68
N VAL A 175 -0.83 -0.09 6.50
CA VAL A 175 0.27 0.84 6.19
C VAL A 175 1.34 0.08 5.42
N TYR A 176 1.73 0.62 4.29
CA TYR A 176 2.81 0.07 3.47
C TYR A 176 3.97 1.05 3.40
N ASN A 177 5.18 0.56 3.70
CA ASN A 177 6.43 1.28 3.52
C ASN A 177 7.23 0.66 2.38
N TYR A 178 8.03 1.48 1.69
CA TYR A 178 8.86 0.98 0.61
C TYR A 178 10.17 0.37 1.16
N ALA A 179 10.38 -0.92 0.92
CA ALA A 179 11.59 -1.65 1.32
C ALA A 179 11.95 -2.72 0.30
N GLU A 180 13.23 -2.97 0.09
CA GLU A 180 13.74 -4.05 -0.77
C GLU A 180 13.12 -4.06 -2.19
N GLY A 181 12.87 -2.88 -2.74
CA GLY A 181 12.36 -2.73 -4.11
C GLY A 181 10.84 -2.87 -4.27
N LYS A 182 10.07 -2.96 -3.17
CA LYS A 182 8.60 -3.09 -3.16
C LYS A 182 7.97 -2.44 -1.94
N TYR A 183 6.66 -2.32 -1.92
CA TYR A 183 5.91 -1.97 -0.73
C TYR A 183 5.71 -3.20 0.17
N VAL A 184 6.00 -3.05 1.45
CA VAL A 184 5.86 -4.09 2.48
C VAL A 184 4.92 -3.61 3.58
N ASP A 185 4.17 -4.53 4.18
CA ASP A 185 3.29 -4.26 5.31
C ASP A 185 4.13 -3.77 6.51
N ALA A 186 3.80 -2.59 7.02
CA ALA A 186 4.47 -1.94 8.14
C ALA A 186 3.54 -1.73 9.34
N GLY A 187 2.24 -1.93 9.18
CA GLY A 187 1.28 -1.78 10.26
C GLY A 187 -0.17 -1.98 9.83
N CYS A 188 -1.00 -2.38 10.76
CA CYS A 188 -2.42 -2.65 10.56
C CYS A 188 -3.26 -1.97 11.62
N TYR A 189 -4.36 -1.32 11.16
CA TYR A 189 -5.34 -0.65 12.00
C TYR A 189 -6.76 -0.98 11.52
N THR A 190 -7.74 -0.83 12.41
CA THR A 190 -9.16 -0.89 12.11
C THR A 190 -9.77 0.49 12.33
N ALA A 191 -10.45 1.00 11.31
CA ALA A 191 -11.28 2.19 11.40
C ALA A 191 -12.74 1.76 11.60
N THR A 192 -13.39 2.23 12.66
CA THR A 192 -14.78 1.88 12.99
C THR A 192 -15.62 3.15 13.07
N TRP A 193 -16.67 3.23 12.25
CA TRP A 193 -17.64 4.31 12.25
C TRP A 193 -18.81 3.96 13.16
N THR A 194 -19.14 4.86 14.07
CA THR A 194 -20.42 4.81 14.79
C THR A 194 -21.49 5.48 13.94
N ALA A 195 -22.71 4.94 13.94
CA ALA A 195 -23.83 5.56 13.23
C ALA A 195 -24.00 7.01 13.69
N ALA A 196 -24.13 7.93 12.72
CA ALA A 196 -24.47 9.32 13.03
C ALA A 196 -25.81 9.35 13.76
N LYS A 197 -25.87 10.05 14.90
CA LYS A 197 -27.10 10.17 15.72
C LYS A 197 -28.18 10.98 15.03
N ASP A 198 -27.80 11.90 14.15
CA ASP A 198 -28.70 12.81 13.42
C ASP A 198 -28.46 12.70 11.90
N LYS A 199 -29.58 12.73 11.15
CA LYS A 199 -29.53 12.61 9.67
C LYS A 199 -28.82 13.78 8.96
N ASP A 200 -28.64 14.91 9.67
CA ASP A 200 -28.04 16.13 9.15
C ASP A 200 -26.58 16.34 9.64
N SER A 201 -26.02 15.40 10.41
CA SER A 201 -24.63 15.51 10.87
C SER A 201 -23.67 14.98 9.81
N ASP A 202 -22.56 15.69 9.58
CA ASP A 202 -21.41 15.18 8.85
C ASP A 202 -21.01 13.80 9.41
N THR A 203 -20.64 12.88 8.52
CA THR A 203 -20.12 11.57 8.93
C THR A 203 -18.98 11.78 9.94
N PRO A 204 -19.09 11.27 11.17
CA PRO A 204 -18.07 11.48 12.19
C PRO A 204 -16.76 10.79 11.77
N ASP A 205 -15.65 11.27 12.30
CA ASP A 205 -14.38 10.60 12.14
C ASP A 205 -14.44 9.21 12.79
N PRO A 206 -13.88 8.19 12.17
CA PRO A 206 -13.88 6.84 12.73
C PRO A 206 -12.95 6.74 13.94
N ALA A 207 -13.28 5.84 14.86
CA ALA A 207 -12.34 5.40 15.87
C ALA A 207 -11.28 4.51 15.22
N ILE A 208 -10.00 4.81 15.44
CA ILE A 208 -8.86 4.05 14.93
C ILE A 208 -8.25 3.22 16.05
N SER A 209 -8.04 1.94 15.81
CA SER A 209 -7.37 1.02 16.75
C SER A 209 -6.41 0.08 16.00
N PRO A 210 -5.31 -0.35 16.61
CA PRO A 210 -4.46 -1.37 16.02
C PRO A 210 -5.24 -2.66 15.75
N CYS A 211 -4.92 -3.37 14.65
CA CYS A 211 -5.50 -4.69 14.39
C CYS A 211 -5.16 -5.67 15.51
N LYS A 212 -6.09 -6.56 15.83
CA LYS A 212 -5.81 -7.69 16.73
C LYS A 212 -4.78 -8.63 16.09
N GLU A 213 -3.99 -9.32 16.91
CA GLU A 213 -2.91 -10.19 16.41
C GLU A 213 -3.40 -11.30 15.46
N GLU A 214 -4.63 -11.79 15.65
CA GLU A 214 -5.25 -12.80 14.78
C GLU A 214 -5.56 -12.28 13.36
N GLU A 215 -5.66 -10.97 13.18
CA GLU A 215 -5.96 -10.32 11.89
C GLU A 215 -4.71 -10.01 11.07
N LYS A 216 -3.51 -10.27 11.61
CA LYS A 216 -2.22 -9.95 10.96
C LYS A 216 -1.70 -11.05 10.02
N LYS A 217 -2.47 -12.10 9.74
CA LYS A 217 -2.10 -13.22 8.85
C LYS A 217 -2.69 -13.10 7.47
#